data_1c20e56d5eb967a40dc6461ef4a701aa
#
_entry.id   1c20e56d5eb967a40dc6461ef4a701aa
#
_cell.length_a   1.000
_cell.length_b   1.000
_cell.length_c   1.000
_cell.angle_alpha   90.00
_cell.angle_beta   90.00
_cell.angle_gamma   90.00
#
_symmetry.space_group_name_H-M   'P 1'
#
loop_
_entity.id
_entity.type
_entity.pdbx_description
1 polymer ?
#
loop_
_entity_poly.entity_id
_entity_poly.type
_entity_poly.pdbx_seq_one_letter_code
_entity_poly.pdbx_strand_id
1 'polypeptide(L)'
;MVCLQGIEVARMDADKVAISPIDVRTLVLVLLGIMAVEVPLRTVAWHEAVSPLVLLGVSRLIEATLIVGVVRIAEKGISAVGLSPGTALPGFRRGLVWSGGFGGIACLVSGFLLAVGVDPLPFINTPLPIGTGDVILFFLVGGIISPVAEELFFRGVVYGFLRRWGSITAIVLSTLVFVLAHRAFSGFPFNPVVGGIVFAIGYETEKNLMVPITLHVMGNLAIFAISLLGG
;
A
#
# COMPACT_ATOMS: atom_id res chain seq x y z
N MET A 1 34.22 -9.81 17.15
CA MET A 1 33.10 -8.91 16.91
C MET A 1 32.83 -8.66 15.43
N VAL A 2 33.83 -8.42 14.59
CA VAL A 2 33.66 -8.20 13.11
C VAL A 2 33.12 -9.43 12.35
N CYS A 3 33.45 -10.65 12.78
CA CYS A 3 33.05 -11.88 12.10
C CYS A 3 31.54 -12.18 12.27
N LEU A 4 30.94 -11.84 13.42
CA LEU A 4 29.51 -12.03 13.68
C LEU A 4 28.64 -11.04 12.88
N GLN A 5 29.12 -9.80 12.71
CA GLN A 5 28.45 -8.80 11.86
C GLN A 5 28.44 -9.22 10.38
N GLY A 6 29.53 -9.81 9.89
CA GLY A 6 29.60 -10.30 8.51
C GLY A 6 28.64 -11.47 8.23
N ILE A 7 28.42 -12.36 9.21
CA ILE A 7 27.49 -13.49 9.10
C ILE A 7 26.04 -12.98 9.16
N GLU A 8 25.75 -11.99 9.97
CA GLU A 8 24.42 -11.41 10.11
C GLU A 8 24.02 -10.59 8.88
N VAL A 9 24.93 -9.83 8.30
CA VAL A 9 24.73 -9.11 7.03
C VAL A 9 24.54 -10.10 5.87
N ALA A 10 25.36 -11.15 5.78
CA ALA A 10 25.22 -12.18 4.76
C ALA A 10 23.91 -12.98 4.90
N ARG A 11 23.41 -13.19 6.13
CA ARG A 11 22.13 -13.83 6.39
C ARG A 11 20.96 -12.94 6.04
N MET A 12 21.06 -11.62 6.26
CA MET A 12 20.05 -10.63 5.86
C MET A 12 19.94 -10.48 4.34
N ASP A 13 21.04 -10.64 3.59
CA ASP A 13 21.01 -10.59 2.13
C ASP A 13 20.51 -11.91 1.50
N ALA A 14 20.74 -13.05 2.14
CA ALA A 14 20.24 -14.36 1.69
C ALA A 14 18.70 -14.48 1.79
N ASP A 15 18.06 -13.68 2.66
CA ASP A 15 16.61 -13.66 2.82
C ASP A 15 15.89 -12.72 1.82
N LYS A 16 16.63 -11.96 1.01
CA LYS A 16 16.04 -11.10 -0.02
C LYS A 16 15.65 -11.94 -1.24
N VAL A 17 14.39 -12.25 -1.34
CA VAL A 17 13.83 -12.88 -2.56
C VAL A 17 14.06 -11.93 -3.73
N ALA A 18 14.71 -12.42 -4.80
CA ALA A 18 14.87 -11.63 -6.01
C ALA A 18 13.48 -11.40 -6.63
N ILE A 19 13.03 -10.13 -6.68
CA ILE A 19 11.80 -9.77 -7.38
C ILE A 19 12.06 -9.90 -8.88
N SER A 20 11.39 -10.86 -9.52
CA SER A 20 11.42 -11.01 -10.97
C SER A 20 10.48 -9.98 -11.62
N PRO A 21 10.84 -9.42 -12.80
CA PRO A 21 9.90 -8.57 -13.51
C PRO A 21 8.63 -9.33 -13.86
N ILE A 22 7.48 -8.77 -13.50
CA ILE A 22 6.17 -9.35 -13.81
C ILE A 22 5.92 -9.33 -15.32
N ASP A 23 5.39 -10.43 -15.86
CA ASP A 23 5.07 -10.54 -17.28
C ASP A 23 3.91 -9.60 -17.68
N VAL A 24 3.91 -9.14 -18.94
CA VAL A 24 2.83 -8.31 -19.47
C VAL A 24 1.46 -9.00 -19.45
N ARG A 25 1.44 -10.33 -19.62
CA ARG A 25 0.21 -11.12 -19.56
C ARG A 25 -0.41 -11.05 -18.15
N THR A 26 0.42 -11.18 -17.11
CA THR A 26 -0.01 -11.05 -15.72
C THR A 26 -0.61 -9.67 -15.46
N LEU A 27 0.07 -8.60 -15.90
CA LEU A 27 -0.46 -7.23 -15.78
C LEU A 27 -1.82 -7.09 -16.49
N VAL A 28 -1.94 -7.56 -17.73
CA VAL A 28 -3.20 -7.47 -18.50
C VAL A 28 -4.32 -8.28 -17.84
N LEU A 29 -4.05 -9.51 -17.41
CA LEU A 29 -5.04 -10.36 -16.73
C LEU A 29 -5.53 -9.72 -15.43
N VAL A 30 -4.62 -9.14 -14.64
CA VAL A 30 -4.99 -8.43 -13.40
C VAL A 30 -5.83 -7.20 -13.70
N LEU A 31 -5.45 -6.38 -14.68
CA LEU A 31 -6.22 -5.20 -15.08
C LEU A 31 -7.63 -5.57 -15.55
N LEU A 32 -7.75 -6.58 -16.42
CA LEU A 32 -9.06 -7.07 -16.88
C LEU A 32 -9.91 -7.61 -15.74
N GLY A 33 -9.29 -8.35 -14.81
CA GLY A 33 -9.95 -8.87 -13.62
C GLY A 33 -10.47 -7.76 -12.69
N ILE A 34 -9.65 -6.74 -12.42
CA ILE A 34 -10.07 -5.57 -11.63
C ILE A 34 -11.23 -4.84 -12.32
N MET A 35 -11.15 -4.61 -13.63
CA MET A 35 -12.25 -3.99 -14.37
C MET A 35 -13.53 -4.83 -14.31
N ALA A 36 -13.42 -6.16 -14.40
CA ALA A 36 -14.55 -7.07 -14.29
C ALA A 36 -15.21 -7.05 -12.90
N VAL A 37 -14.48 -6.69 -11.85
CA VAL A 37 -15.02 -6.49 -10.49
C VAL A 37 -15.60 -5.09 -10.32
N GLU A 38 -14.84 -4.05 -10.66
CA GLU A 38 -15.20 -2.64 -10.41
C GLU A 38 -16.43 -2.19 -11.24
N VAL A 39 -16.52 -2.58 -12.52
CA VAL A 39 -17.59 -2.09 -13.41
C VAL A 39 -18.97 -2.56 -12.94
N PRO A 40 -19.22 -3.86 -12.65
CA PRO A 40 -20.51 -4.30 -12.13
C PRO A 40 -20.83 -3.72 -10.75
N LEU A 41 -19.83 -3.64 -9.84
CA LEU A 41 -20.09 -3.12 -8.50
C LEU A 41 -20.48 -1.64 -8.50
N ARG A 42 -19.95 -0.84 -9.43
CA ARG A 42 -20.39 0.54 -9.62
C ARG A 42 -21.85 0.63 -10.04
N THR A 43 -22.35 -0.29 -10.87
CA THR A 43 -23.77 -0.32 -11.24
C THR A 43 -24.66 -0.69 -10.06
N VAL A 44 -24.21 -1.60 -9.18
CA VAL A 44 -24.94 -1.97 -7.95
C VAL A 44 -24.96 -0.81 -6.95
N ALA A 45 -23.88 -0.05 -6.82
CA ALA A 45 -23.80 1.11 -5.92
C ALA A 45 -24.86 2.21 -6.24
N TRP A 46 -25.37 2.27 -7.47
CA TRP A 46 -26.41 3.23 -7.87
C TRP A 46 -27.79 2.91 -7.27
N HIS A 47 -28.01 1.70 -6.76
CA HIS A 47 -29.31 1.28 -6.23
C HIS A 47 -29.48 1.50 -4.72
N GLU A 48 -28.58 2.23 -4.06
CA GLU A 48 -28.64 2.66 -2.64
C GLU A 48 -28.91 1.56 -1.59
N ALA A 49 -28.98 0.29 -2.01
CA ALA A 49 -29.36 -0.82 -1.15
C ALA A 49 -28.21 -1.31 -0.22
N VAL A 50 -26.96 -0.96 -0.53
CA VAL A 50 -25.76 -1.46 0.19
C VAL A 50 -24.83 -0.31 0.51
N SER A 51 -24.29 -0.30 1.73
CA SER A 51 -23.28 0.69 2.14
C SER A 51 -22.10 0.73 1.17
N PRO A 52 -21.66 1.92 0.69
CA PRO A 52 -20.49 2.08 -0.17
C PRO A 52 -19.22 1.50 0.45
N LEU A 53 -19.06 1.57 1.77
CA LEU A 53 -17.92 0.98 2.49
C LEU A 53 -17.93 -0.55 2.42
N VAL A 54 -19.10 -1.17 2.54
CA VAL A 54 -19.24 -2.63 2.40
C VAL A 54 -18.89 -3.05 0.98
N LEU A 55 -19.42 -2.35 -0.03
CA LEU A 55 -19.09 -2.63 -1.44
C LEU A 55 -17.60 -2.47 -1.70
N LEU A 56 -16.97 -1.41 -1.20
CA LEU A 56 -15.53 -1.20 -1.30
C LEU A 56 -14.76 -2.34 -0.63
N GLY A 57 -15.13 -2.75 0.57
CA GLY A 57 -14.46 -3.84 1.28
C GLY A 57 -14.55 -5.16 0.52
N VAL A 58 -15.74 -5.49 -0.01
CA VAL A 58 -15.96 -6.70 -0.80
C VAL A 58 -15.15 -6.65 -2.11
N SER A 59 -15.17 -5.53 -2.84
CA SER A 59 -14.40 -5.39 -4.07
C SER A 59 -12.91 -5.59 -3.81
N ARG A 60 -12.34 -4.95 -2.78
CA ARG A 60 -10.91 -5.08 -2.43
C ARG A 60 -10.51 -6.50 -2.03
N LEU A 61 -11.38 -7.24 -1.34
CA LEU A 61 -11.13 -8.65 -1.01
C LEU A 61 -11.14 -9.54 -2.26
N ILE A 62 -12.10 -9.32 -3.17
CA ILE A 62 -12.17 -10.04 -4.44
C ILE A 62 -10.92 -9.72 -5.28
N GLU A 63 -10.56 -8.45 -5.42
CA GLU A 63 -9.38 -8.02 -6.16
C GLU A 63 -8.08 -8.60 -5.59
N ALA A 64 -7.88 -8.54 -4.28
CA ALA A 64 -6.71 -9.13 -3.63
C ALA A 64 -6.62 -10.63 -3.91
N THR A 65 -7.74 -11.36 -3.80
CA THR A 65 -7.80 -12.80 -4.09
C THR A 65 -7.50 -13.09 -5.56
N LEU A 66 -8.07 -12.31 -6.47
CA LEU A 66 -7.83 -12.39 -7.91
C LEU A 66 -6.35 -12.15 -8.25
N ILE A 67 -5.76 -11.07 -7.72
CA ILE A 67 -4.35 -10.74 -7.95
C ILE A 67 -3.45 -11.88 -7.48
N VAL A 68 -3.68 -12.38 -6.25
CA VAL A 68 -2.92 -13.50 -5.70
C VAL A 68 -3.07 -14.76 -6.58
N GLY A 69 -4.29 -15.06 -7.03
CA GLY A 69 -4.56 -16.20 -7.91
C GLY A 69 -3.86 -16.08 -9.26
N VAL A 70 -3.97 -14.93 -9.92
CA VAL A 70 -3.32 -14.69 -11.23
C VAL A 70 -1.81 -14.75 -11.11
N VAL A 71 -1.22 -14.05 -10.12
CA VAL A 71 0.24 -14.07 -9.90
C VAL A 71 0.72 -15.48 -9.59
N ARG A 72 0.02 -16.22 -8.73
CA ARG A 72 0.40 -17.60 -8.37
C ARG A 72 0.45 -18.53 -9.58
N ILE A 73 -0.48 -18.37 -10.51
CA ILE A 73 -0.58 -19.23 -11.71
C ILE A 73 0.39 -18.75 -12.80
N ALA A 74 0.35 -17.45 -13.14
CA ALA A 74 1.10 -16.90 -14.28
C ALA A 74 2.60 -16.79 -13.98
N GLU A 75 2.99 -16.40 -12.76
CA GLU A 75 4.38 -16.21 -12.35
C GLU A 75 4.96 -17.43 -11.60
N LYS A 76 4.24 -18.58 -11.60
CA LYS A 76 4.64 -19.82 -10.94
C LYS A 76 4.88 -19.70 -9.42
N GLY A 77 4.30 -18.69 -8.78
CA GLY A 77 4.35 -18.52 -7.33
C GLY A 77 4.19 -17.07 -6.89
N ILE A 78 3.68 -16.90 -5.69
CA ILE A 78 3.49 -15.59 -5.08
C ILE A 78 4.81 -14.93 -4.64
N SER A 79 5.91 -15.69 -4.62
CA SER A 79 7.25 -15.19 -4.36
C SER A 79 7.73 -14.20 -5.43
N ALA A 80 7.17 -14.24 -6.65
CA ALA A 80 7.44 -13.27 -7.71
C ALA A 80 7.18 -11.81 -7.29
N VAL A 81 6.21 -11.60 -6.40
CA VAL A 81 5.89 -10.27 -5.82
C VAL A 81 6.50 -10.06 -4.43
N GLY A 82 7.49 -10.87 -4.05
CA GLY A 82 8.15 -10.74 -2.74
C GLY A 82 7.31 -11.21 -1.56
N LEU A 83 6.31 -12.08 -1.78
CA LEU A 83 5.53 -12.72 -0.73
C LEU A 83 5.88 -14.20 -0.64
N SER A 84 6.26 -14.65 0.55
CA SER A 84 6.36 -16.08 0.87
C SER A 84 6.06 -16.31 2.35
N PRO A 85 5.58 -17.50 2.76
CA PRO A 85 5.30 -17.77 4.17
C PRO A 85 6.50 -17.53 5.08
N GLY A 86 7.71 -17.91 4.64
CA GLY A 86 8.94 -17.74 5.42
C GLY A 86 9.41 -16.30 5.55
N THR A 87 9.02 -15.39 4.64
CA THR A 87 9.45 -13.98 4.65
C THR A 87 8.36 -13.02 5.13
N ALA A 88 7.13 -13.48 5.37
CA ALA A 88 6.02 -12.63 5.77
C ALA A 88 6.24 -11.96 7.14
N LEU A 89 6.60 -12.72 8.17
CA LEU A 89 6.85 -12.18 9.51
C LEU A 89 8.09 -11.27 9.57
N PRO A 90 9.25 -11.64 8.97
CA PRO A 90 10.37 -10.72 8.81
C PRO A 90 9.99 -9.43 8.08
N GLY A 91 9.22 -9.53 6.98
CA GLY A 91 8.74 -8.38 6.23
C GLY A 91 7.83 -7.46 7.06
N PHE A 92 6.89 -8.03 7.82
CA PHE A 92 6.05 -7.29 8.75
C PHE A 92 6.88 -6.50 9.78
N ARG A 93 7.86 -7.17 10.42
CA ARG A 93 8.74 -6.51 11.40
C ARG A 93 9.55 -5.35 10.80
N ARG A 94 10.10 -5.55 9.58
CA ARG A 94 10.79 -4.48 8.84
C ARG A 94 9.84 -3.35 8.49
N GLY A 95 8.62 -3.68 8.07
CA GLY A 95 7.56 -2.70 7.81
C GLY A 95 7.23 -1.85 9.04
N LEU A 96 7.21 -2.42 10.25
CA LEU A 96 7.05 -1.66 11.48
C LEU A 96 8.22 -0.70 11.74
N VAL A 97 9.46 -1.12 11.46
CA VAL A 97 10.64 -0.23 11.58
C VAL A 97 10.53 0.93 10.59
N TRP A 98 10.18 0.65 9.33
CA TRP A 98 9.92 1.67 8.33
C TRP A 98 8.80 2.63 8.74
N SER A 99 7.69 2.09 9.30
CA SER A 99 6.56 2.89 9.80
C SER A 99 6.98 3.81 10.95
N GLY A 100 7.77 3.28 11.90
CA GLY A 100 8.32 4.09 13.00
C GLY A 100 9.25 5.20 12.51
N GLY A 101 10.15 4.89 11.56
CA GLY A 101 11.05 5.88 10.96
C GLY A 101 10.28 6.97 10.19
N PHE A 102 9.35 6.57 9.33
CA PHE A 102 8.53 7.52 8.57
C PHE A 102 7.61 8.35 9.49
N GLY A 103 6.96 7.71 10.47
CA GLY A 103 6.14 8.40 11.47
C GLY A 103 6.94 9.39 12.31
N GLY A 104 8.17 9.03 12.71
CA GLY A 104 9.09 9.96 13.40
C GLY A 104 9.42 11.19 12.56
N ILE A 105 9.73 11.00 11.27
CA ILE A 105 9.95 12.11 10.33
C ILE A 105 8.69 12.97 10.20
N ALA A 106 7.52 12.35 10.05
CA ALA A 106 6.25 13.08 9.97
C ALA A 106 5.98 13.92 11.23
N CYS A 107 6.25 13.37 12.42
CA CYS A 107 6.15 14.11 13.68
C CYS A 107 7.11 15.30 13.75
N LEU A 108 8.38 15.12 13.33
CA LEU A 108 9.35 16.20 13.30
C LEU A 108 8.96 17.31 12.32
N VAL A 109 8.48 16.95 11.12
CA VAL A 109 8.00 17.92 10.13
C VAL A 109 6.76 18.65 10.66
N SER A 110 5.81 17.94 11.26
CA SER A 110 4.61 18.56 11.85
C SER A 110 4.97 19.50 13.00
N GLY A 111 5.90 19.10 13.87
CA GLY A 111 6.40 19.96 14.95
C GLY A 111 7.10 21.23 14.44
N PHE A 112 7.89 21.10 13.36
CA PHE A 112 8.50 22.26 12.70
C PHE A 112 7.46 23.20 12.09
N LEU A 113 6.45 22.65 11.38
CA LEU A 113 5.36 23.44 10.80
C LEU A 113 4.62 24.24 11.88
N LEU A 114 4.27 23.60 13.01
CA LEU A 114 3.66 24.28 14.14
C LEU A 114 4.55 25.38 14.72
N ALA A 115 5.87 25.15 14.83
CA ALA A 115 6.80 26.15 15.34
C ALA A 115 6.91 27.41 14.46
N VAL A 116 6.64 27.26 13.13
CA VAL A 116 6.62 28.39 12.19
C VAL A 116 5.18 28.93 11.95
N GLY A 117 4.20 28.48 12.73
CA GLY A 117 2.82 28.96 12.67
C GLY A 117 1.96 28.34 11.56
N VAL A 118 2.38 27.22 10.99
CA VAL A 118 1.62 26.47 9.96
C VAL A 118 0.96 25.26 10.61
N ASP A 119 -0.38 25.17 10.49
CA ASP A 119 -1.12 24.00 10.96
C ASP A 119 -0.93 22.81 9.98
N PRO A 120 -0.37 21.66 10.44
CA PRO A 120 -0.21 20.48 9.62
C PRO A 120 -1.50 19.66 9.42
N LEU A 121 -2.52 19.82 10.27
CA LEU A 121 -3.74 19.01 10.24
C LEU A 121 -4.46 19.00 8.90
N PRO A 122 -4.61 20.11 8.16
CA PRO A 122 -5.26 20.11 6.85
C PRO A 122 -4.58 19.19 5.81
N PHE A 123 -3.30 18.86 5.98
CA PHE A 123 -2.58 17.97 5.07
C PHE A 123 -2.83 16.49 5.36
N ILE A 124 -3.26 16.13 6.58
CA ILE A 124 -3.41 14.74 7.02
C ILE A 124 -4.84 14.40 7.45
N ASN A 125 -5.72 15.37 7.61
CA ASN A 125 -7.09 15.12 8.04
C ASN A 125 -7.91 14.41 6.95
N THR A 126 -8.64 13.37 7.37
CA THR A 126 -9.56 12.58 6.53
C THR A 126 -10.96 12.64 7.12
N PRO A 127 -11.99 13.04 6.33
CA PRO A 127 -13.36 13.01 6.80
C PRO A 127 -13.77 11.59 7.22
N LEU A 128 -14.22 11.43 8.45
CA LEU A 128 -14.71 10.16 8.96
C LEU A 128 -16.23 10.08 8.82
N PRO A 129 -16.81 8.89 8.63
CA PRO A 129 -18.25 8.70 8.61
C PRO A 129 -18.86 8.96 10.00
N ILE A 130 -20.15 9.25 10.00
CA ILE A 130 -20.94 9.46 11.24
C ILE A 130 -21.44 8.09 11.72
N GLY A 131 -21.26 7.82 13.00
CA GLY A 131 -21.71 6.57 13.63
C GLY A 131 -20.60 5.56 13.89
N THR A 132 -20.61 4.97 15.09
CA THR A 132 -19.54 4.07 15.58
C THR A 132 -19.33 2.86 14.66
N GLY A 133 -20.43 2.27 14.16
CA GLY A 133 -20.34 1.10 13.25
C GLY A 133 -19.64 1.44 11.92
N ASP A 134 -19.98 2.59 11.33
CA ASP A 134 -19.37 3.04 10.08
C ASP A 134 -17.92 3.46 10.28
N VAL A 135 -17.55 4.05 11.43
CA VAL A 135 -16.16 4.35 11.78
C VAL A 135 -15.34 3.07 11.88
N ILE A 136 -15.83 2.05 12.59
CA ILE A 136 -15.15 0.76 12.69
C ILE A 136 -14.97 0.14 11.31
N LEU A 137 -16.03 0.14 10.49
CA LEU A 137 -15.96 -0.37 9.13
C LEU A 137 -14.97 0.42 8.26
N PHE A 138 -14.91 1.75 8.42
CA PHE A 138 -13.97 2.61 7.72
C PHE A 138 -12.51 2.28 8.07
N PHE A 139 -12.21 2.08 9.36
CA PHE A 139 -10.88 1.65 9.82
C PHE A 139 -10.51 0.26 9.27
N LEU A 140 -11.46 -0.67 9.25
CA LEU A 140 -11.23 -2.02 8.72
C LEU A 140 -11.00 -1.99 7.20
N VAL A 141 -11.90 -1.35 6.46
CA VAL A 141 -11.85 -1.34 5.00
C VAL A 141 -10.76 -0.41 4.48
N GLY A 142 -10.77 0.86 4.88
CA GLY A 142 -9.82 1.86 4.42
C GLY A 142 -8.45 1.75 5.09
N GLY A 143 -8.41 1.28 6.34
CA GLY A 143 -7.17 1.16 7.11
C GLY A 143 -6.40 -0.13 6.87
N ILE A 144 -7.09 -1.24 6.53
CA ILE A 144 -6.45 -2.56 6.43
C ILE A 144 -6.71 -3.21 5.08
N ILE A 145 -7.97 -3.43 4.70
CA ILE A 145 -8.33 -4.25 3.51
C ILE A 145 -7.87 -3.55 2.23
N SER A 146 -8.20 -2.27 2.06
CA SER A 146 -7.80 -1.51 0.85
C SER A 146 -6.29 -1.40 0.70
N PRO A 147 -5.50 -1.01 1.73
CA PRO A 147 -4.05 -1.02 1.65
C PRO A 147 -3.45 -2.35 1.20
N VAL A 148 -3.96 -3.49 1.69
CA VAL A 148 -3.46 -4.81 1.25
C VAL A 148 -3.71 -5.03 -0.25
N ALA A 149 -4.93 -4.79 -0.73
CA ALA A 149 -5.28 -4.95 -2.14
C ALA A 149 -4.48 -3.97 -3.04
N GLU A 150 -4.32 -2.74 -2.58
CA GLU A 150 -3.59 -1.70 -3.30
C GLU A 150 -2.10 -2.02 -3.41
N GLU A 151 -1.44 -2.47 -2.35
CA GLU A 151 -0.03 -2.83 -2.43
C GLU A 151 0.21 -4.08 -3.28
N LEU A 152 -0.71 -5.08 -3.24
CA LEU A 152 -0.68 -6.21 -4.16
C LEU A 152 -0.72 -5.75 -5.62
N PHE A 153 -1.58 -4.79 -5.94
CA PHE A 153 -1.70 -4.25 -7.28
C PHE A 153 -0.53 -3.33 -7.66
N PHE A 154 -0.33 -2.24 -6.89
CA PHE A 154 0.64 -1.19 -7.28
C PHE A 154 2.08 -1.64 -7.13
N ARG A 155 2.46 -2.35 -6.06
CA ARG A 155 3.85 -2.78 -5.81
C ARG A 155 4.07 -4.18 -6.31
N GLY A 156 3.14 -5.09 -6.07
CA GLY A 156 3.26 -6.44 -6.59
C GLY A 156 3.26 -6.48 -8.12
N VAL A 157 2.21 -5.94 -8.75
CA VAL A 157 2.00 -6.10 -10.21
C VAL A 157 2.57 -4.93 -11.01
N VAL A 158 2.09 -3.69 -10.77
CA VAL A 158 2.47 -2.53 -11.61
C VAL A 158 3.95 -2.21 -11.46
N TYR A 159 4.44 -2.04 -10.23
CA TYR A 159 5.87 -1.82 -9.97
C TYR A 159 6.72 -2.98 -10.48
N GLY A 160 6.31 -4.24 -10.19
CA GLY A 160 7.00 -5.43 -10.67
C GLY A 160 7.12 -5.46 -12.19
N PHE A 161 6.08 -5.07 -12.92
CA PHE A 161 6.12 -4.93 -14.38
C PHE A 161 7.07 -3.81 -14.83
N LEU A 162 7.00 -2.62 -14.21
CA LEU A 162 7.80 -1.45 -14.56
C LEU A 162 9.28 -1.62 -14.21
N ARG A 163 9.61 -2.51 -13.26
CA ARG A 163 10.96 -2.77 -12.77
C ARG A 163 11.95 -3.18 -13.87
N ARG A 164 11.45 -3.70 -14.99
CA ARG A 164 12.26 -4.05 -16.18
C ARG A 164 12.99 -2.84 -16.81
N TRP A 165 12.46 -1.62 -16.58
CA TRP A 165 13.10 -0.37 -17.04
C TRP A 165 13.89 0.34 -15.92
N GLY A 166 14.18 -0.35 -14.83
CA GLY A 166 14.95 0.15 -13.71
C GLY A 166 14.09 0.62 -12.54
N SER A 167 14.71 0.70 -11.35
CA SER A 167 14.03 1.05 -10.10
C SER A 167 13.46 2.46 -10.08
N ILE A 168 14.19 3.44 -10.61
CA ILE A 168 13.73 4.83 -10.65
C ILE A 168 12.45 4.95 -11.50
N THR A 169 12.45 4.36 -12.69
CA THR A 169 11.28 4.33 -13.57
C THR A 169 10.09 3.66 -12.88
N ALA A 170 10.32 2.53 -12.21
CA ALA A 170 9.28 1.82 -11.50
C ALA A 170 8.71 2.64 -10.33
N ILE A 171 9.56 3.30 -9.53
CA ILE A 171 9.13 4.17 -8.42
C ILE A 171 8.26 5.32 -8.96
N VAL A 172 8.77 6.06 -9.95
CA VAL A 172 8.08 7.24 -10.49
C VAL A 172 6.74 6.87 -11.13
N LEU A 173 6.74 5.91 -12.06
CA LEU A 173 5.53 5.57 -12.81
C LEU A 173 4.50 4.84 -11.94
N SER A 174 4.91 3.93 -11.04
CA SER A 174 3.95 3.28 -10.14
C SER A 174 3.34 4.27 -9.14
N THR A 175 4.12 5.25 -8.66
CA THR A 175 3.60 6.33 -7.82
C THR A 175 2.61 7.21 -8.61
N LEU A 176 2.93 7.55 -9.85
CA LEU A 176 2.02 8.32 -10.71
C LEU A 176 0.68 7.61 -10.90
N VAL A 177 0.72 6.30 -11.23
CA VAL A 177 -0.50 5.49 -11.38
C VAL A 177 -1.28 5.42 -10.07
N PHE A 178 -0.58 5.26 -8.93
CA PHE A 178 -1.17 5.26 -7.60
C PHE A 178 -1.90 6.58 -7.29
N VAL A 179 -1.26 7.71 -7.53
CA VAL A 179 -1.83 9.05 -7.33
C VAL A 179 -3.05 9.26 -8.23
N LEU A 180 -2.96 8.88 -9.51
CA LEU A 180 -4.08 9.00 -10.46
C LEU A 180 -5.28 8.12 -10.08
N ALA A 181 -5.05 6.96 -9.49
CA ALA A 181 -6.11 6.07 -9.01
C ALA A 181 -6.88 6.66 -7.80
N HIS A 182 -6.22 7.48 -6.99
CA HIS A 182 -6.83 8.09 -5.78
C HIS A 182 -7.78 9.26 -6.04
N ARG A 183 -7.95 9.74 -7.25
CA ARG A 183 -8.95 10.70 -7.83
C ARG A 183 -9.52 11.82 -6.93
N ALA A 184 -9.21 11.90 -5.67
CA ALA A 184 -9.78 12.85 -4.72
C ALA A 184 -9.04 14.20 -4.76
N PHE A 185 -9.07 14.89 -5.90
CA PHE A 185 -8.33 16.15 -6.07
C PHE A 185 -9.21 17.38 -5.79
N SER A 186 -9.32 17.74 -4.53
CA SER A 186 -9.62 19.11 -4.15
C SER A 186 -8.33 19.82 -3.67
N GLY A 187 -7.25 19.72 -4.47
CA GLY A 187 -5.94 20.27 -4.13
C GLY A 187 -4.78 19.36 -4.53
N PHE A 188 -3.57 19.67 -4.05
CA PHE A 188 -2.40 18.82 -4.31
C PHE A 188 -2.50 17.51 -3.52
N PRO A 189 -2.36 16.33 -4.16
CA PRO A 189 -2.54 15.02 -3.53
C PRO A 189 -1.31 14.61 -2.70
N PHE A 190 -1.03 15.37 -1.62
CA PHE A 190 0.19 15.22 -0.84
C PHE A 190 0.37 13.80 -0.28
N ASN A 191 -0.65 13.27 0.40
CA ASN A 191 -0.57 11.95 1.03
C ASN A 191 -0.34 10.81 0.02
N PRO A 192 -1.09 10.72 -1.11
CA PRO A 192 -0.81 9.71 -2.13
C PRO A 192 0.56 9.83 -2.78
N VAL A 193 1.07 11.07 -2.98
CA VAL A 193 2.41 11.27 -3.56
C VAL A 193 3.49 10.78 -2.60
N VAL A 194 3.47 11.25 -1.35
CA VAL A 194 4.47 10.87 -0.34
C VAL A 194 4.38 9.38 -0.03
N GLY A 195 3.17 8.86 0.23
CA GLY A 195 2.93 7.43 0.45
C GLY A 195 3.40 6.59 -0.74
N GLY A 196 3.02 6.99 -1.96
CA GLY A 196 3.42 6.31 -3.18
C GLY A 196 4.93 6.14 -3.33
N ILE A 197 5.69 7.19 -3.06
CA ILE A 197 7.16 7.17 -3.12
C ILE A 197 7.73 6.28 -1.99
N VAL A 198 7.30 6.50 -0.75
CA VAL A 198 7.84 5.80 0.43
C VAL A 198 7.56 4.30 0.36
N PHE A 199 6.34 3.90 -0.04
CA PHE A 199 5.98 2.49 -0.19
C PHE A 199 6.79 1.82 -1.31
N ALA A 200 7.01 2.51 -2.44
CA ALA A 200 7.83 1.98 -3.53
C ALA A 200 9.31 1.85 -3.14
N ILE A 201 9.86 2.82 -2.41
CA ILE A 201 11.24 2.75 -1.89
C ILE A 201 11.37 1.61 -0.87
N GLY A 202 10.44 1.48 0.08
CA GLY A 202 10.43 0.38 1.04
C GLY A 202 10.40 -0.99 0.36
N TYR A 203 9.55 -1.13 -0.68
CA TYR A 203 9.48 -2.35 -1.48
C TYR A 203 10.78 -2.62 -2.25
N GLU A 204 11.35 -1.61 -2.92
CA GLU A 204 12.61 -1.75 -3.65
C GLU A 204 13.76 -2.13 -2.74
N THR A 205 13.82 -1.55 -1.54
CA THR A 205 14.92 -1.77 -0.58
C THR A 205 14.86 -3.16 0.04
N GLU A 206 13.66 -3.58 0.47
CA GLU A 206 13.48 -4.80 1.25
C GLU A 206 13.13 -6.03 0.39
N LYS A 207 12.71 -5.83 -0.86
CA LYS A 207 12.26 -6.89 -1.78
C LYS A 207 11.17 -7.79 -1.19
N ASN A 208 10.35 -7.22 -0.31
CA ASN A 208 9.32 -7.93 0.44
C ASN A 208 8.05 -7.08 0.48
N LEU A 209 6.97 -7.60 -0.08
CA LEU A 209 5.71 -6.86 -0.21
C LEU A 209 5.01 -6.60 1.13
N MET A 210 5.33 -7.40 2.18
CA MET A 210 4.82 -7.12 3.53
C MET A 210 5.29 -5.78 4.09
N VAL A 211 6.44 -5.26 3.62
CA VAL A 211 6.97 -3.96 4.07
C VAL A 211 6.05 -2.82 3.66
N PRO A 212 5.78 -2.58 2.36
CA PRO A 212 4.86 -1.52 1.97
C PRO A 212 3.42 -1.77 2.44
N ILE A 213 2.94 -3.01 2.51
CA ILE A 213 1.63 -3.32 3.11
C ILE A 213 1.57 -2.82 4.55
N THR A 214 2.55 -3.19 5.38
CA THR A 214 2.58 -2.76 6.79
C THR A 214 2.67 -1.24 6.91
N LEU A 215 3.52 -0.62 6.12
CA LEU A 215 3.73 0.82 6.10
C LEU A 215 2.44 1.57 5.73
N HIS A 216 1.74 1.10 4.70
CA HIS A 216 0.48 1.70 4.23
C HIS A 216 -0.64 1.52 5.27
N VAL A 217 -0.81 0.31 5.81
CA VAL A 217 -1.78 0.03 6.88
C VAL A 217 -1.52 0.94 8.08
N MET A 218 -0.28 0.99 8.58
CA MET A 218 0.06 1.82 9.74
C MET A 218 -0.13 3.32 9.45
N GLY A 219 0.19 3.76 8.25
CA GLY A 219 -0.03 5.15 7.81
C GLY A 219 -1.51 5.53 7.81
N ASN A 220 -2.37 4.71 7.18
CA ASN A 220 -3.81 4.98 7.14
C ASN A 220 -4.44 4.93 8.54
N LEU A 221 -4.11 3.93 9.35
CA LEU A 221 -4.61 3.84 10.73
C LEU A 221 -4.19 5.04 11.57
N ALA A 222 -2.94 5.53 11.42
CA ALA A 222 -2.48 6.72 12.12
C ALA A 222 -3.24 7.99 11.67
N ILE A 223 -3.42 8.19 10.36
CA ILE A 223 -4.19 9.32 9.82
C ILE A 223 -5.64 9.28 10.34
N PHE A 224 -6.30 8.12 10.28
CA PHE A 224 -7.68 7.98 10.76
C PHE A 224 -7.80 8.20 12.27
N ALA A 225 -6.82 7.70 13.06
CA ALA A 225 -6.80 7.95 14.50
C ALA A 225 -6.61 9.44 14.84
N ILE A 226 -5.72 10.14 14.12
CA ILE A 226 -5.54 11.59 14.27
C ILE A 226 -6.84 12.32 13.90
N SER A 227 -7.49 11.94 12.79
CA SER A 227 -8.76 12.54 12.37
C SER A 227 -9.89 12.30 13.38
N LEU A 228 -9.90 11.14 14.04
CA LEU A 228 -10.89 10.82 15.09
C LEU A 228 -10.69 11.65 16.35
N LEU A 229 -9.44 11.99 16.69
CA LEU A 229 -9.10 12.77 17.89
C LEU A 229 -9.20 14.29 17.65
N GLY A 230 -9.12 14.73 16.40
CA GLY A 230 -9.16 16.14 16.03
C GLY A 230 -10.54 16.66 15.60
N GLY A 231 -11.54 15.77 15.47
CA GLY A 231 -12.93 16.11 15.17
C GLY A 231 -13.78 16.10 16.42
#